data_ecae4b9c33ad4e9577e97117bc5825fb
#
_entry.id   ecae4b9c33ad4e9577e97117bc5825fb
#
_cell.length_a   1.000
_cell.length_b   1.000
_cell.length_c   1.000
_cell.angle_alpha   90.00
_cell.angle_beta   90.00
_cell.angle_gamma   90.00
#
_symmetry.space_group_name_H-M   'P 1'
#
loop_
_entity.id
_entity.type
_entity.pdbx_description
1 polymer ?
#
loop_
_entity_poly.entity_id
_entity_poly.type
_entity_poly.pdbx_seq_one_letter_code
_entity_poly.pdbx_strand_id
1 'polypeptide(L)'
;MTSKYVDIIIVGSGMAGLYSAYNIKNTSPNASFLVLEKYKKDWIGGRTSNEMFYGTEIVTGAGIGRKSKDKLLYKLLNNLDFDTPEEYTVNPQYSKVIEHIDIKKTVEKLKKDYKHYKGDQVTFKQFATNILGEKEYKKFLISVGYTDYENEDVFDTLYNYGMDDNYCCWKAFHVPWHKMVLKLYHYIGE
;
A
#
# COMPACT_ATOMS: atom_id res chain seq x y z
N MET A 1 -5.44 -36.92 19.38
CA MET A 1 -4.95 -35.60 18.83
C MET A 1 -3.91 -35.09 19.80
N THR A 2 -2.69 -34.87 19.36
CA THR A 2 -1.63 -34.28 20.20
C THR A 2 -1.79 -32.76 20.16
N SER A 3 -2.09 -32.15 21.30
CA SER A 3 -2.12 -30.69 21.44
C SER A 3 -0.70 -30.15 21.32
N LYS A 4 -0.50 -29.13 20.46
CA LYS A 4 0.76 -28.40 20.34
C LYS A 4 0.62 -27.08 21.09
N TYR A 5 1.49 -26.85 22.07
CA TYR A 5 1.52 -25.61 22.84
C TYR A 5 2.59 -24.69 22.27
N VAL A 6 2.25 -23.44 22.02
CA VAL A 6 3.18 -22.37 21.61
C VAL A 6 2.83 -21.10 22.35
N ASP A 7 3.81 -20.22 22.52
CA ASP A 7 3.62 -18.94 23.21
C ASP A 7 2.79 -17.96 22.39
N ILE A 8 2.95 -17.99 21.04
CA ILE A 8 2.31 -17.03 20.13
C ILE A 8 1.72 -17.75 18.93
N ILE A 9 0.48 -17.42 18.59
CA ILE A 9 -0.17 -17.85 17.35
C ILE A 9 -0.37 -16.63 16.45
N ILE A 10 0.15 -16.70 15.23
CA ILE A 10 -0.03 -15.70 14.18
C ILE A 10 -1.02 -16.25 13.16
N VAL A 11 -2.12 -15.52 12.91
CA VAL A 11 -3.16 -15.95 11.97
C VAL A 11 -2.96 -15.20 10.64
N GLY A 12 -2.65 -15.96 9.61
CA GLY A 12 -2.37 -15.49 8.25
C GLY A 12 -0.88 -15.32 7.96
N SER A 13 -0.45 -15.81 6.81
CA SER A 13 0.91 -15.69 6.27
C SER A 13 1.04 -14.57 5.22
N GLY A 14 0.18 -13.56 5.27
CA GLY A 14 0.38 -12.31 4.55
C GLY A 14 1.59 -11.55 5.07
N MET A 15 1.94 -10.43 4.42
CA MET A 15 3.11 -9.62 4.78
C MET A 15 3.17 -9.25 6.25
N ALA A 16 2.04 -8.88 6.86
CA ALA A 16 1.96 -8.53 8.29
C ALA A 16 2.31 -9.73 9.19
N GLY A 17 1.76 -10.92 8.90
CA GLY A 17 2.04 -12.12 9.68
C GLY A 17 3.49 -12.59 9.54
N LEU A 18 4.02 -12.61 8.32
CA LEU A 18 5.42 -12.97 8.07
C LEU A 18 6.40 -11.99 8.72
N TYR A 19 6.12 -10.70 8.65
CA TYR A 19 6.96 -9.68 9.30
C TYR A 19 6.87 -9.77 10.82
N SER A 20 5.70 -10.07 11.38
CA SER A 20 5.54 -10.32 12.83
C SER A 20 6.37 -11.51 13.27
N ALA A 21 6.29 -12.64 12.56
CA ALA A 21 7.11 -13.84 12.85
C ALA A 21 8.62 -13.55 12.75
N TYR A 22 9.03 -12.82 11.72
CA TYR A 22 10.40 -12.34 11.54
C TYR A 22 10.87 -11.51 12.75
N ASN A 23 10.07 -10.57 13.23
CA ASN A 23 10.43 -9.75 14.39
C ASN A 23 10.49 -10.57 15.67
N ILE A 24 9.51 -11.46 15.92
CA ILE A 24 9.52 -12.34 17.11
C ILE A 24 10.79 -13.17 17.12
N LYS A 25 11.16 -13.79 16.01
CA LYS A 25 12.38 -14.60 15.92
C LYS A 25 13.65 -13.79 16.23
N ASN A 26 13.70 -12.51 15.85
CA ASN A 26 14.86 -11.65 16.09
C ASN A 26 14.90 -11.02 17.49
N THR A 27 13.73 -10.69 18.06
CA THR A 27 13.66 -9.94 19.32
C THR A 27 13.35 -10.81 20.53
N SER A 28 12.77 -11.98 20.30
CA SER A 28 12.37 -12.93 21.35
C SER A 28 12.70 -14.36 20.93
N PRO A 29 13.99 -14.69 20.78
CA PRO A 29 14.43 -15.97 20.19
C PRO A 29 14.01 -17.21 21.00
N ASN A 30 13.65 -17.03 22.28
CA ASN A 30 13.16 -18.09 23.16
C ASN A 30 11.65 -18.30 23.08
N ALA A 31 10.90 -17.40 22.46
CA ALA A 31 9.47 -17.54 22.30
C ALA A 31 9.15 -18.50 21.14
N SER A 32 8.33 -19.50 21.43
CA SER A 32 7.78 -20.40 20.41
C SER A 32 6.60 -19.73 19.70
N PHE A 33 6.54 -19.87 18.39
CA PHE A 33 5.41 -19.34 17.63
C PHE A 33 4.94 -20.30 16.54
N LEU A 34 3.70 -20.12 16.11
CA LEU A 34 3.09 -20.86 15.02
C LEU A 34 2.36 -19.88 14.09
N VAL A 35 2.63 -19.96 12.80
CA VAL A 35 1.90 -19.22 11.77
C VAL A 35 0.84 -20.16 11.17
N LEU A 36 -0.41 -19.75 11.22
CA LEU A 36 -1.54 -20.49 10.64
C LEU A 36 -1.96 -19.80 9.36
N GLU A 37 -1.96 -20.54 8.25
CA GLU A 37 -2.43 -20.05 6.95
C GLU A 37 -3.67 -20.84 6.50
N LYS A 38 -4.67 -20.15 6.00
CA LYS A 38 -5.92 -20.76 5.50
C LYS A 38 -5.74 -21.41 4.13
N TYR A 39 -4.92 -20.78 3.30
CA TYR A 39 -4.70 -21.19 1.92
C TYR A 39 -3.51 -22.14 1.79
N LYS A 40 -3.35 -22.72 0.60
CA LYS A 40 -2.23 -23.60 0.27
C LYS A 40 -0.88 -22.87 0.34
N LYS A 41 0.20 -23.62 0.47
CA LYS A 41 1.58 -23.11 0.53
C LYS A 41 1.92 -22.11 -0.58
N ASP A 42 1.38 -22.31 -1.78
CA ASP A 42 1.61 -21.43 -2.95
C ASP A 42 1.00 -20.02 -2.80
N TRP A 43 0.18 -19.81 -1.77
CA TRP A 43 -0.49 -18.54 -1.49
C TRP A 43 0.13 -17.77 -0.30
N ILE A 44 1.33 -18.17 0.14
CA ILE A 44 2.08 -17.43 1.15
C ILE A 44 2.35 -16.01 0.63
N GLY A 45 2.23 -15.02 1.53
CA GLY A 45 2.40 -13.61 1.19
C GLY A 45 1.09 -12.86 0.95
N GLY A 46 -0.03 -13.58 0.75
CA GLY A 46 -1.34 -12.97 0.56
C GLY A 46 -1.40 -12.06 -0.66
N ARG A 47 -1.60 -10.75 -0.44
CA ARG A 47 -1.70 -9.76 -1.52
C ARG A 47 -0.35 -9.20 -2.01
N THR A 48 0.76 -9.87 -1.72
CA THR A 48 2.11 -9.51 -2.18
C THR A 48 2.60 -10.59 -3.13
N SER A 49 2.27 -10.47 -4.40
CA SER A 49 2.57 -11.47 -5.42
C SER A 49 3.08 -10.85 -6.72
N ASN A 50 3.89 -11.63 -7.40
CA ASN A 50 4.32 -11.36 -8.77
C ASN A 50 4.03 -12.61 -9.59
N GLU A 51 3.67 -12.44 -10.85
CA GLU A 51 3.42 -13.53 -11.77
C GLU A 51 4.18 -13.32 -13.08
N MET A 52 4.46 -14.42 -13.76
CA MET A 52 5.07 -14.35 -15.09
C MET A 52 3.97 -14.23 -16.15
N PHE A 53 4.01 -13.17 -16.94
CA PHE A 53 3.12 -12.94 -18.05
C PHE A 53 3.92 -12.74 -19.34
N TYR A 54 3.81 -13.68 -20.28
CA TYR A 54 4.58 -13.67 -21.53
C TYR A 54 6.08 -13.39 -21.37
N GLY A 55 6.72 -14.02 -20.36
CA GLY A 55 8.14 -13.86 -20.08
C GLY A 55 8.55 -12.61 -19.30
N THR A 56 7.58 -11.78 -18.90
CA THR A 56 7.80 -10.60 -18.08
C THR A 56 7.20 -10.81 -16.69
N GLU A 57 7.96 -10.50 -15.64
CA GLU A 57 7.44 -10.50 -14.29
C GLU A 57 6.53 -9.29 -14.08
N ILE A 58 5.28 -9.52 -13.71
CA ILE A 58 4.29 -8.49 -13.42
C ILE A 58 3.88 -8.55 -11.96
N VAL A 59 3.59 -7.39 -11.39
CA VAL A 59 3.05 -7.26 -10.04
C VAL A 59 1.54 -7.49 -10.09
N THR A 60 1.05 -8.50 -9.38
CA THR A 60 -0.38 -8.84 -9.31
C THR A 60 -1.01 -8.52 -7.96
N GLY A 61 -0.24 -7.92 -7.05
CA GLY A 61 -0.67 -7.56 -5.71
C GLY A 61 -0.17 -6.18 -5.28
N ALA A 62 0.57 -6.13 -4.16
CA ALA A 62 1.19 -4.89 -3.68
C ALA A 62 2.09 -4.28 -4.76
N GLY A 63 1.96 -3.00 -4.95
CA GLY A 63 2.63 -2.29 -6.04
C GLY A 63 4.07 -1.88 -5.71
N ILE A 64 4.33 -0.59 -5.76
CA ILE A 64 5.65 0.01 -5.69
C ILE A 64 6.00 0.45 -4.27
N GLY A 65 7.29 0.46 -3.94
CA GLY A 65 7.78 1.08 -2.72
C GLY A 65 7.98 2.58 -2.91
N ARG A 66 7.67 3.37 -1.88
CA ARG A 66 7.80 4.82 -1.87
C ARG A 66 9.02 5.22 -1.04
N LYS A 67 10.06 5.72 -1.70
CA LYS A 67 11.35 5.98 -1.03
C LYS A 67 11.24 6.85 0.23
N SER A 68 10.40 7.87 0.19
CA SER A 68 10.23 8.80 1.31
C SER A 68 9.37 8.27 2.46
N LYS A 69 8.44 7.37 2.17
CA LYS A 69 7.41 6.90 3.12
C LYS A 69 7.70 5.48 3.65
N ASP A 70 8.10 4.56 2.79
CA ASP A 70 8.17 3.13 3.11
C ASP A 70 9.55 2.72 3.67
N LYS A 71 10.04 3.48 4.65
CA LYS A 71 11.37 3.28 5.26
C LYS A 71 11.55 1.92 5.91
N LEU A 72 10.49 1.37 6.52
CA LEU A 72 10.53 0.04 7.13
C LEU A 72 10.65 -1.05 6.09
N LEU A 73 9.95 -0.92 4.95
CA LEU A 73 10.08 -1.84 3.84
C LEU A 73 11.49 -1.83 3.26
N TYR A 74 12.04 -0.64 3.04
CA TYR A 74 13.41 -0.48 2.55
C TYR A 74 14.44 -1.12 3.50
N LYS A 75 14.28 -0.89 4.82
CA LYS A 75 15.11 -1.51 5.85
C LYS A 75 14.96 -3.04 5.86
N LEU A 76 13.75 -3.56 5.66
CA LEU A 76 13.52 -5.00 5.60
C LEU A 76 14.23 -5.64 4.41
N LEU A 77 14.18 -5.01 3.22
CA LEU A 77 14.90 -5.48 2.05
C LEU A 77 16.40 -5.59 2.33
N ASN A 78 17.00 -4.57 2.94
CA ASN A 78 18.42 -4.60 3.32
C ASN A 78 18.71 -5.71 4.35
N ASN A 79 17.86 -5.89 5.35
CA ASN A 79 18.03 -6.93 6.37
C ASN A 79 17.89 -8.36 5.81
N LEU A 80 17.24 -8.50 4.69
CA LEU A 80 17.07 -9.77 3.96
C LEU A 80 18.11 -9.92 2.84
N ASP A 81 19.18 -9.13 2.83
CA ASP A 81 20.26 -9.17 1.84
C ASP A 81 19.76 -9.09 0.39
N PHE A 82 18.85 -8.17 0.14
CA PHE A 82 18.53 -7.77 -1.23
C PHE A 82 19.49 -6.66 -1.66
N ASP A 83 19.83 -6.66 -2.96
CA ASP A 83 20.51 -5.54 -3.57
C ASP A 83 19.74 -4.24 -3.39
N THR A 84 20.42 -3.11 -3.46
CA THR A 84 19.77 -1.79 -3.42
C THR A 84 18.65 -1.76 -4.46
N PRO A 85 17.39 -1.53 -4.07
CA PRO A 85 16.28 -1.52 -5.00
C PRO A 85 16.47 -0.50 -6.12
N GLU A 86 16.12 -0.90 -7.34
CA GLU A 86 16.10 0.01 -8.48
C GLU A 86 15.09 1.12 -8.25
N GLU A 87 15.59 2.36 -8.32
CA GLU A 87 14.76 3.57 -8.13
C GLU A 87 14.34 4.16 -9.46
N TYR A 88 13.12 4.66 -9.51
CA TYR A 88 12.61 5.39 -10.66
C TYR A 88 11.74 6.58 -10.23
N THR A 89 11.47 7.48 -11.17
CA THR A 89 10.58 8.61 -10.92
C THR A 89 9.19 8.29 -11.43
N VAL A 90 8.20 8.36 -10.56
CA VAL A 90 6.80 8.21 -10.96
C VAL A 90 6.38 9.44 -11.76
N ASN A 91 5.93 9.19 -12.97
CA ASN A 91 5.44 10.22 -13.89
C ASN A 91 4.12 9.76 -14.50
N PRO A 92 2.99 10.13 -13.89
CA PRO A 92 1.67 9.72 -14.37
C PRO A 92 1.45 10.12 -15.83
N GLN A 93 0.96 9.17 -16.62
CA GLN A 93 0.63 9.40 -18.03
C GLN A 93 -0.88 9.42 -18.17
N TYR A 94 -1.40 10.49 -18.74
CA TYR A 94 -2.82 10.66 -18.97
C TYR A 94 -3.17 10.61 -20.45
N SER A 95 -4.38 10.12 -20.75
CA SER A 95 -4.91 10.18 -22.11
C SER A 95 -5.07 11.61 -22.56
N LYS A 96 -4.64 11.93 -23.79
CA LYS A 96 -4.82 13.27 -24.39
C LYS A 96 -6.28 13.58 -24.72
N VAL A 97 -7.14 12.57 -24.75
CA VAL A 97 -8.56 12.71 -25.13
C VAL A 97 -9.43 13.17 -23.97
N ILE A 98 -8.94 13.01 -22.73
CA ILE A 98 -9.70 13.33 -21.52
C ILE A 98 -9.11 14.57 -20.87
N GLU A 99 -9.99 15.48 -20.47
CA GLU A 99 -9.59 16.68 -19.73
C GLU A 99 -9.23 16.34 -18.30
N HIS A 100 -7.99 16.58 -17.92
CA HIS A 100 -7.43 16.32 -16.59
C HIS A 100 -7.31 17.58 -15.78
N ILE A 101 -7.29 17.42 -14.46
CA ILE A 101 -7.04 18.52 -13.53
C ILE A 101 -5.75 18.24 -12.73
N ASP A 102 -5.13 19.29 -12.24
CA ASP A 102 -3.95 19.18 -11.35
C ASP A 102 -4.40 18.64 -9.98
N ILE A 103 -4.17 17.35 -9.74
CA ILE A 103 -4.59 16.67 -8.52
C ILE A 103 -3.99 17.34 -7.29
N LYS A 104 -2.69 17.68 -7.32
CA LYS A 104 -2.00 18.29 -6.18
C LYS A 104 -2.63 19.62 -5.79
N LYS A 105 -2.80 20.52 -6.75
CA LYS A 105 -3.44 21.82 -6.49
C LYS A 105 -4.87 21.67 -6.01
N THR A 106 -5.60 20.71 -6.57
CA THR A 106 -6.98 20.43 -6.16
C THR A 106 -7.05 19.94 -4.74
N VAL A 107 -6.20 18.97 -4.36
CA VAL A 107 -6.14 18.46 -2.98
C VAL A 107 -5.69 19.56 -2.01
N GLU A 108 -4.71 20.40 -2.37
CA GLU A 108 -4.29 21.54 -1.55
C GLU A 108 -5.43 22.55 -1.33
N LYS A 109 -6.22 22.83 -2.36
CA LYS A 109 -7.44 23.64 -2.24
C LYS A 109 -8.43 23.01 -1.29
N LEU A 110 -8.77 21.75 -1.48
CA LEU A 110 -9.71 21.02 -0.61
C LEU A 110 -9.24 21.00 0.85
N LYS A 111 -7.94 20.77 1.10
CA LYS A 111 -7.36 20.84 2.45
C LYS A 111 -7.48 22.23 3.08
N LYS A 112 -7.28 23.29 2.29
CA LYS A 112 -7.46 24.67 2.74
C LYS A 112 -8.90 24.95 3.14
N ASP A 113 -9.84 24.57 2.28
CA ASP A 113 -11.26 24.79 2.51
C ASP A 113 -11.77 23.95 3.69
N TYR A 114 -11.28 22.70 3.85
CA TYR A 114 -11.64 21.85 4.98
C TYR A 114 -11.20 22.42 6.35
N LYS A 115 -10.07 23.10 6.44
CA LYS A 115 -9.64 23.76 7.71
C LYS A 115 -10.63 24.79 8.24
N HIS A 116 -11.45 25.35 7.36
CA HIS A 116 -12.48 26.36 7.69
C HIS A 116 -13.89 25.78 7.68
N TYR A 117 -14.02 24.49 7.34
CA TYR A 117 -15.31 23.80 7.30
C TYR A 117 -15.87 23.62 8.72
N LYS A 118 -17.08 24.13 8.96
CA LYS A 118 -17.80 24.02 10.25
C LYS A 118 -19.17 23.35 10.08
N GLY A 119 -19.39 22.69 8.93
CA GLY A 119 -20.63 21.98 8.66
C GLY A 119 -20.70 20.61 9.33
N ASP A 120 -21.80 19.93 9.10
CA ASP A 120 -22.01 18.57 9.57
C ASP A 120 -21.01 17.60 8.96
N GLN A 121 -20.89 16.41 9.58
CA GLN A 121 -20.10 15.33 9.03
C GLN A 121 -20.69 14.89 7.68
N VAL A 122 -19.88 14.96 6.64
CA VAL A 122 -20.25 14.61 5.26
C VAL A 122 -19.19 13.69 4.65
N THR A 123 -19.55 12.98 3.60
CA THR A 123 -18.58 12.17 2.84
C THR A 123 -17.63 13.08 2.04
N PHE A 124 -16.47 12.53 1.69
CA PHE A 124 -15.52 13.24 0.83
C PHE A 124 -16.17 13.72 -0.48
N LYS A 125 -16.99 12.86 -1.11
CA LYS A 125 -17.73 13.23 -2.31
C LYS A 125 -18.61 14.46 -2.13
N GLN A 126 -19.43 14.46 -1.07
CA GLN A 126 -20.32 15.58 -0.77
C GLN A 126 -19.53 16.87 -0.56
N PHE A 127 -18.48 16.80 0.28
CA PHE A 127 -17.61 17.94 0.53
C PHE A 127 -16.92 18.44 -0.74
N ALA A 128 -16.23 17.55 -1.46
CA ALA A 128 -15.45 17.92 -2.64
C ALA A 128 -16.34 18.44 -3.77
N THR A 129 -17.51 17.84 -3.97
CA THR A 129 -18.48 18.31 -4.95
C THR A 129 -19.01 19.71 -4.61
N ASN A 130 -19.27 19.97 -3.34
CA ASN A 130 -19.70 21.31 -2.89
C ASN A 130 -18.63 22.38 -3.14
N ILE A 131 -17.36 22.06 -2.98
CA ILE A 131 -16.23 23.01 -3.16
C ILE A 131 -15.85 23.20 -4.63
N LEU A 132 -15.87 22.11 -5.40
CA LEU A 132 -15.38 22.12 -6.80
C LEU A 132 -16.49 22.32 -7.81
N GLY A 133 -17.72 21.95 -7.47
CA GLY A 133 -18.83 21.75 -8.41
C GLY A 133 -18.73 20.40 -9.14
N GLU A 134 -19.87 19.93 -9.63
CA GLU A 134 -20.02 18.60 -10.27
C GLU A 134 -19.04 18.37 -11.43
N LYS A 135 -18.85 19.38 -12.27
CA LYS A 135 -17.99 19.26 -13.47
C LYS A 135 -16.53 19.04 -13.09
N GLU A 136 -16.00 19.86 -12.19
CA GLU A 136 -14.60 19.77 -11.78
C GLU A 136 -14.37 18.54 -10.88
N TYR A 137 -15.34 18.16 -10.07
CA TYR A 137 -15.26 16.92 -9.30
C TYR A 137 -15.16 15.68 -10.20
N LYS A 138 -15.94 15.62 -11.31
CA LYS A 138 -15.82 14.54 -12.29
C LYS A 138 -14.42 14.47 -12.92
N LYS A 139 -13.84 15.62 -13.28
CA LYS A 139 -12.45 15.66 -13.78
C LYS A 139 -11.45 15.18 -12.73
N PHE A 140 -11.67 15.53 -11.46
CA PHE A 140 -10.86 15.06 -10.36
C PHE A 140 -10.89 13.54 -10.25
N LEU A 141 -12.07 12.92 -10.27
CA LEU A 141 -12.21 11.46 -10.24
C LEU A 141 -11.47 10.77 -11.40
N ILE A 142 -11.65 11.30 -12.62
CA ILE A 142 -10.96 10.77 -13.81
C ILE A 142 -9.44 10.88 -13.64
N SER A 143 -8.95 11.99 -13.11
CA SER A 143 -7.52 12.24 -12.94
C SER A 143 -6.90 11.37 -11.84
N VAL A 144 -7.62 11.12 -10.74
CA VAL A 144 -7.17 10.22 -9.66
C VAL A 144 -7.26 8.76 -10.09
N GLY A 145 -8.30 8.38 -10.83
CA GLY A 145 -8.51 7.01 -11.34
C GLY A 145 -9.07 6.02 -10.31
N TYR A 146 -9.42 6.47 -9.10
CA TYR A 146 -10.01 5.67 -8.02
C TYR A 146 -11.26 6.34 -7.48
N THR A 147 -12.17 5.56 -6.90
CA THR A 147 -13.46 6.03 -6.36
C THR A 147 -13.81 5.47 -4.99
N ASP A 148 -12.98 4.59 -4.45
CA ASP A 148 -13.19 3.90 -3.18
C ASP A 148 -13.26 4.83 -1.96
N TYR A 149 -12.65 6.01 -2.06
CA TYR A 149 -12.66 7.06 -1.03
C TYR A 149 -13.88 7.97 -1.04
N GLU A 150 -14.76 7.88 -2.03
CA GLU A 150 -15.86 8.85 -2.20
C GLU A 150 -16.80 8.90 -0.99
N ASN A 151 -17.04 7.76 -0.35
CA ASN A 151 -17.95 7.63 0.79
C ASN A 151 -17.24 7.66 2.16
N GLU A 152 -15.93 7.85 2.15
CA GLU A 152 -15.12 7.93 3.36
C GLU A 152 -15.20 9.32 4.03
N ASP A 153 -14.69 9.42 5.25
CA ASP A 153 -14.55 10.68 5.96
C ASP A 153 -13.63 11.65 5.23
N VAL A 154 -13.97 12.95 5.27
CA VAL A 154 -13.21 13.99 4.57
C VAL A 154 -11.79 14.10 5.08
N PHE A 155 -11.59 14.04 6.41
CA PHE A 155 -10.26 14.14 7.00
C PHE A 155 -9.41 12.95 6.60
N ASP A 156 -9.95 11.74 6.75
CA ASP A 156 -9.22 10.52 6.40
C ASP A 156 -8.84 10.49 4.92
N THR A 157 -9.74 10.87 4.04
CA THR A 157 -9.47 10.95 2.61
C THR A 157 -8.38 11.99 2.28
N LEU A 158 -8.45 13.18 2.86
CA LEU A 158 -7.49 14.24 2.56
C LEU A 158 -6.11 14.01 3.17
N TYR A 159 -6.01 13.34 4.32
CA TYR A 159 -4.76 13.26 5.08
C TYR A 159 -4.18 11.86 5.22
N ASN A 160 -4.99 10.81 5.15
CA ASN A 160 -4.58 9.43 5.41
C ASN A 160 -4.68 8.49 4.20
N TYR A 161 -5.53 8.79 3.23
CA TYR A 161 -5.76 7.94 2.05
C TYR A 161 -4.53 7.80 1.14
N GLY A 162 -3.65 8.79 1.09
CA GLY A 162 -2.47 8.75 0.21
C GLY A 162 -2.68 9.41 -1.16
N MET A 163 -3.53 10.42 -1.24
CA MET A 163 -3.78 11.20 -2.49
C MET A 163 -2.49 11.68 -3.17
N ASP A 164 -1.42 11.88 -2.41
CA ASP A 164 -0.12 12.30 -2.93
C ASP A 164 0.61 11.23 -3.75
N ASP A 165 0.18 9.98 -3.71
CA ASP A 165 0.69 8.93 -4.59
C ASP A 165 0.31 9.18 -6.07
N ASN A 166 -0.72 9.99 -6.31
CA ASN A 166 -1.13 10.44 -7.64
C ASN A 166 -0.40 11.72 -8.13
N TYR A 167 0.49 12.29 -7.31
CA TYR A 167 1.27 13.45 -7.72
C TYR A 167 2.43 13.03 -8.64
N CYS A 168 2.91 13.99 -9.45
CA CYS A 168 4.07 13.77 -10.30
C CYS A 168 5.37 13.74 -9.49
N CYS A 169 6.33 13.05 -10.06
CA CYS A 169 7.75 13.28 -9.86
C CYS A 169 8.32 12.88 -8.49
N TRP A 170 7.65 11.97 -7.78
CA TRP A 170 8.20 11.38 -6.57
C TRP A 170 9.04 10.13 -6.87
N LYS A 171 9.91 9.74 -5.93
CA LYS A 171 10.80 8.60 -6.08
C LYS A 171 10.15 7.33 -5.56
N ALA A 172 10.01 6.37 -6.46
CA ALA A 172 9.61 5.00 -6.19
C ALA A 172 10.80 4.05 -6.27
N PHE A 173 10.62 2.83 -5.79
CA PHE A 173 11.56 1.73 -6.01
C PHE A 173 10.81 0.42 -6.27
N HIS A 174 11.44 -0.46 -7.04
CA HIS A 174 10.92 -1.79 -7.28
C HIS A 174 11.06 -2.65 -6.04
N VAL A 175 9.98 -3.36 -5.70
CA VAL A 175 9.95 -4.29 -4.58
C VAL A 175 9.82 -5.71 -5.14
N PRO A 176 10.80 -6.59 -4.91
CA PRO A 176 10.73 -7.99 -5.32
C PRO A 176 9.83 -8.78 -4.36
N TRP A 177 8.53 -8.50 -4.35
CA TRP A 177 7.56 -8.96 -3.38
C TRP A 177 7.59 -10.48 -3.17
N HIS A 178 7.48 -11.25 -4.25
CA HIS A 178 7.47 -12.70 -4.15
C HIS A 178 8.78 -13.25 -3.55
N LYS A 179 9.92 -12.74 -4.02
CA LYS A 179 11.24 -13.15 -3.49
C LYS A 179 11.39 -12.77 -2.01
N MET A 180 10.90 -11.59 -1.61
CA MET A 180 10.93 -11.14 -0.23
C MET A 180 10.05 -12.03 0.66
N VAL A 181 8.86 -12.38 0.22
CA VAL A 181 7.97 -13.32 0.93
C VAL A 181 8.64 -14.66 1.12
N LEU A 182 9.26 -15.22 0.08
CA LEU A 182 9.98 -16.49 0.18
C LEU A 182 11.19 -16.41 1.14
N LYS A 183 11.95 -15.32 1.09
CA LYS A 183 13.06 -15.13 2.05
C LYS A 183 12.56 -15.05 3.49
N LEU A 184 11.47 -14.34 3.76
CA LEU A 184 10.85 -14.30 5.09
C LEU A 184 10.38 -15.69 5.52
N TYR A 185 9.68 -16.40 4.65
CA TYR A 185 9.18 -17.75 4.93
C TYR A 185 10.32 -18.71 5.30
N HIS A 186 11.38 -18.75 4.50
CA HIS A 186 12.56 -19.60 4.81
C HIS A 186 13.28 -19.14 6.09
N TYR A 187 13.35 -17.84 6.34
CA TYR A 187 13.98 -17.32 7.53
C TYR A 187 13.24 -17.72 8.82
N ILE A 188 11.93 -17.66 8.83
CA ILE A 188 11.15 -18.05 10.02
C ILE A 188 11.12 -19.55 10.25
N GLY A 189 11.35 -20.37 9.24
CA GLY A 189 11.32 -21.84 9.27
C GLY A 189 9.97 -22.40 8.82
N GLU A 190 10.01 -23.65 8.34
CA GLU A 190 8.82 -24.38 7.89
C GLU A 190 7.97 -24.89 9.06
#